data_28de3845160166275fb21ce747e1500e
#
_entry.id   28de3845160166275fb21ce747e1500e
#
_cell.length_a   1.000
_cell.length_b   1.000
_cell.length_c   1.000
_cell.angle_alpha   90.00
_cell.angle_beta   90.00
_cell.angle_gamma   90.00
#
_symmetry.space_group_name_H-M   'P 1'
#
loop_
_entity.id
_entity.type
_entity.pdbx_description
1 polymer ?
#
loop_
_entity_poly.entity_id
_entity_poly.type
_entity_poly.pdbx_seq_one_letter_code
_entity_poly.pdbx_strand_id
1 'polypeptide(L)'
;MELGLQTLASSSSGNSYLIKSEKTNIILDIGIGIKKLNEKLAEVRLGPEEISGVLLTHEHIDHVRSLGALTRKSADMTVYATRGTIGAGVEKTSGLGSTRFVPVTGGEDFMVGDIRVIPFNVSHDTAEPVAYAFEK
;
A
#
# COMPACT_ATOMS: atom_id res chain seq x y z
N MET A 1 -16.62 -6.90 -13.39
CA MET A 1 -15.58 -5.92 -13.77
C MET A 1 -14.17 -6.49 -13.55
N GLU A 2 -13.27 -6.18 -14.42
CA GLU A 2 -11.90 -6.65 -14.33
C GLU A 2 -11.06 -5.79 -13.39
N LEU A 3 -9.91 -6.34 -12.98
CA LEU A 3 -8.93 -5.58 -12.23
C LEU A 3 -8.21 -4.60 -13.14
N GLY A 4 -8.00 -3.38 -12.66
CA GLY A 4 -7.18 -2.39 -13.32
C GLY A 4 -5.90 -2.14 -12.55
N LEU A 5 -4.83 -1.88 -13.27
CA LEU A 5 -3.54 -1.50 -12.70
C LEU A 5 -3.13 -0.16 -13.27
N GLN A 6 -2.83 0.79 -12.40
CA GLN A 6 -2.34 2.11 -12.79
C GLN A 6 -1.01 2.35 -12.07
N THR A 7 0.05 2.57 -12.84
CA THR A 7 1.34 2.97 -12.25
C THR A 7 1.26 4.45 -11.87
N LEU A 8 1.44 4.74 -10.59
CA LEU A 8 1.47 6.11 -10.09
C LEU A 8 2.90 6.65 -10.13
N ALA A 9 3.87 5.81 -9.82
CA ALA A 9 5.30 6.13 -9.96
C ALA A 9 6.10 4.84 -9.94
N SER A 10 7.19 4.80 -10.71
CA SER A 10 8.08 3.64 -10.75
C SER A 10 9.49 4.13 -11.07
N SER A 11 10.28 4.38 -10.02
CA SER A 11 11.64 4.84 -10.17
C SER A 11 12.42 4.56 -8.88
N SER A 12 13.72 4.77 -8.92
CA SER A 12 14.57 4.64 -7.74
C SER A 12 14.26 5.70 -6.68
N SER A 13 13.56 6.78 -7.05
CA SER A 13 13.19 7.84 -6.10
C SER A 13 11.80 7.66 -5.50
N GLY A 14 11.03 6.67 -5.95
CA GLY A 14 9.73 6.38 -5.36
C GLY A 14 8.89 5.46 -6.21
N ASN A 15 8.13 4.59 -5.54
CA ASN A 15 7.26 3.61 -6.19
C ASN A 15 5.87 3.67 -5.59
N SER A 16 4.85 3.62 -6.45
CA SER A 16 3.47 3.52 -6.02
C SER A 16 2.59 3.05 -7.18
N TYR A 17 1.67 2.15 -6.89
CA TYR A 17 0.77 1.58 -7.88
C TYR A 17 -0.65 1.55 -7.34
N LEU A 18 -1.62 1.75 -8.22
CA LEU A 18 -3.03 1.64 -7.88
C LEU A 18 -3.59 0.38 -8.50
N ILE A 19 -4.18 -0.48 -7.67
CA ILE A 19 -4.91 -1.66 -8.12
C ILE A 19 -6.38 -1.41 -7.79
N LYS A 20 -7.23 -1.50 -8.79
CA LYS A 20 -8.64 -1.15 -8.59
C LYS A 20 -9.59 -2.15 -9.22
N SER A 21 -10.73 -2.32 -8.57
CA SER A 21 -11.90 -2.97 -9.13
C SER A 21 -13.02 -1.92 -9.17
N GLU A 22 -14.23 -2.35 -9.44
CA GLU A 22 -15.39 -1.49 -9.43
C GLU A 22 -15.64 -0.83 -8.07
N LYS A 23 -15.34 -1.55 -6.99
CA LYS A 23 -15.68 -1.14 -5.62
C LYS A 23 -14.46 -0.88 -4.73
N THR A 24 -13.27 -1.30 -5.15
CA THR A 24 -12.11 -1.33 -4.26
C THR A 24 -10.92 -0.65 -4.92
N ASN A 25 -10.22 0.18 -4.14
CA ASN A 25 -9.01 0.87 -4.60
C ASN A 25 -7.90 0.56 -3.60
N ILE A 26 -6.84 -0.08 -4.07
CA ILE A 26 -5.69 -0.46 -3.25
C ILE A 26 -4.47 0.30 -3.74
N ILE A 27 -3.71 0.90 -2.82
CA ILE A 27 -2.41 1.47 -3.13
C ILE A 27 -1.35 0.44 -2.75
N LEU A 28 -0.52 0.08 -3.71
CA LEU A 28 0.63 -0.80 -3.48
C LEU A 28 1.88 0.06 -3.41
N ASP A 29 2.48 0.12 -2.25
CA ASP A 29 3.59 0.98 -1.89
C ASP A 29 3.28 2.47 -2.08
N ILE A 30 3.93 3.31 -1.31
CA ILE A 30 3.60 4.73 -1.27
C ILE A 30 4.89 5.56 -1.10
N GLY A 31 5.83 5.32 -2.01
CA GLY A 31 7.16 5.91 -1.96
C GLY A 31 7.28 7.32 -2.51
N ILE A 32 6.19 7.94 -2.98
CA ILE A 32 6.19 9.30 -3.52
C ILE A 32 5.61 10.28 -2.50
N GLY A 33 5.92 11.58 -2.68
CA GLY A 33 5.40 12.62 -1.79
C GLY A 33 3.88 12.73 -1.89
N ILE A 34 3.26 13.21 -0.81
CA ILE A 34 1.78 13.28 -0.71
C ILE A 34 1.18 14.18 -1.80
N LYS A 35 1.85 15.26 -2.16
CA LYS A 35 1.36 16.16 -3.21
C LYS A 35 1.28 15.42 -4.54
N LYS A 36 2.35 14.71 -4.90
CA LYS A 36 2.39 13.94 -6.15
C LYS A 36 1.38 12.81 -6.13
N LEU A 37 1.23 12.13 -4.99
CA LEU A 37 0.22 11.08 -4.85
C LEU A 37 -1.17 11.62 -5.12
N ASN A 38 -1.51 12.76 -4.50
CA ASN A 38 -2.84 13.37 -4.68
C ASN A 38 -3.06 13.79 -6.13
N GLU A 39 -2.03 14.32 -6.80
CA GLU A 39 -2.11 14.68 -8.22
C GLU A 39 -2.40 13.45 -9.09
N LYS A 40 -1.70 12.34 -8.81
CA LYS A 40 -1.87 11.10 -9.58
C LYS A 40 -3.23 10.47 -9.34
N LEU A 41 -3.72 10.49 -8.10
CA LEU A 41 -5.06 9.99 -7.80
C LEU A 41 -6.12 10.84 -8.48
N ALA A 42 -5.95 12.17 -8.51
CA ALA A 42 -6.90 13.05 -9.19
C ALA A 42 -6.98 12.77 -10.69
N GLU A 43 -5.88 12.34 -11.32
CA GLU A 43 -5.89 11.96 -12.74
C GLU A 43 -6.83 10.80 -13.02
N VAL A 44 -7.08 9.94 -12.05
CA VAL A 44 -8.03 8.83 -12.15
C VAL A 44 -9.30 9.08 -11.33
N ARG A 45 -9.54 10.34 -10.96
CA ARG A 45 -10.74 10.82 -10.27
C ARG A 45 -10.96 10.19 -8.90
N LEU A 46 -9.88 10.01 -8.15
CA LEU A 46 -9.93 9.49 -6.78
C LEU A 46 -9.38 10.51 -5.79
N GLY A 47 -9.99 10.53 -4.61
CA GLY A 47 -9.44 11.23 -3.44
C GLY A 47 -8.84 10.23 -2.46
N PRO A 48 -8.03 10.71 -1.50
CA PRO A 48 -7.43 9.83 -0.50
C PRO A 48 -8.44 9.02 0.30
N GLU A 49 -9.62 9.56 0.54
CA GLU A 49 -10.68 8.91 1.31
C GLU A 49 -11.31 7.72 0.58
N GLU A 50 -11.06 7.59 -0.72
CA GLU A 50 -11.59 6.48 -1.51
C GLU A 50 -10.64 5.28 -1.56
N ILE A 51 -9.49 5.36 -0.90
CA ILE A 51 -8.52 4.28 -0.84
C ILE A 51 -8.97 3.27 0.20
N SER A 52 -9.15 2.02 -0.24
CA SER A 52 -9.63 0.93 0.61
C SER A 52 -8.53 0.38 1.52
N GLY A 53 -7.28 0.42 1.08
CA GLY A 53 -6.16 -0.04 1.86
C GLY A 53 -4.85 0.22 1.16
N VAL A 54 -3.78 0.14 1.94
CA VAL A 54 -2.41 0.28 1.45
C VAL A 54 -1.67 -1.02 1.74
N LEU A 55 -0.99 -1.55 0.73
CA LEU A 55 -0.15 -2.74 0.87
C LEU A 55 1.31 -2.32 0.72
N LEU A 56 2.14 -2.78 1.63
CA LEU A 56 3.57 -2.49 1.61
C LEU A 56 4.36 -3.74 1.28
N THR A 57 5.32 -3.63 0.37
CA THR A 57 6.21 -4.74 0.02
C THR A 57 7.38 -4.84 0.98
N HIS A 58 7.88 -3.71 1.45
CA HIS A 58 8.98 -3.63 2.43
C HIS A 58 9.07 -2.21 2.98
N GLU A 59 10.02 -1.97 3.90
CA GLU A 59 10.08 -0.72 4.68
C GLU A 59 10.92 0.41 4.09
N HIS A 60 11.56 0.23 2.95
CA HIS A 60 12.41 1.28 2.35
C HIS A 60 11.62 2.55 2.04
N ILE A 61 12.25 3.71 2.19
CA ILE A 61 11.58 5.02 2.06
C ILE A 61 10.96 5.23 0.67
N ASP A 62 11.55 4.67 -0.38
CA ASP A 62 11.02 4.75 -1.73
C ASP A 62 9.72 3.94 -1.92
N HIS A 63 9.26 3.26 -0.86
CA HIS A 63 8.00 2.51 -0.84
C HIS A 63 7.03 2.97 0.25
N VAL A 64 7.47 3.81 1.21
CA VAL A 64 6.63 4.21 2.35
C VAL A 64 6.59 5.73 2.62
N ARG A 65 7.18 6.53 1.75
CA ARG A 65 7.40 7.97 1.97
C ARG A 65 6.16 8.75 2.45
N SER A 66 5.02 8.53 1.83
CA SER A 66 3.80 9.30 2.14
C SER A 66 2.82 8.60 3.06
N LEU A 67 3.24 7.48 3.66
CA LEU A 67 2.33 6.69 4.48
C LEU A 67 1.72 7.51 5.62
N GLY A 68 2.54 8.26 6.34
CA GLY A 68 2.06 9.09 7.44
C GLY A 68 1.07 10.15 7.00
N ALA A 69 1.36 10.84 5.90
CA ALA A 69 0.48 11.90 5.38
C ALA A 69 -0.86 11.33 4.90
N LEU A 70 -0.82 10.17 4.23
CA LEU A 70 -2.05 9.55 3.74
C LEU A 70 -2.92 9.05 4.89
N THR A 71 -2.33 8.38 5.87
CA THR A 71 -3.08 7.83 7.00
C THR A 71 -3.69 8.93 7.87
N ARG A 72 -3.07 10.12 7.94
CA ARG A 72 -3.66 11.26 8.64
C ARG A 72 -4.92 11.79 7.95
N LYS A 73 -5.05 11.57 6.65
CA LYS A 73 -6.22 12.03 5.89
C LYS A 73 -7.37 11.03 5.89
N SER A 74 -7.12 9.80 6.28
CA SER A 74 -8.13 8.76 6.32
C SER A 74 -7.93 7.90 7.57
N ALA A 75 -8.68 8.21 8.62
CA ALA A 75 -8.56 7.53 9.91
C ALA A 75 -8.90 6.04 9.81
N ASP A 76 -9.72 5.66 8.84
CA ASP A 76 -10.16 4.27 8.66
C ASP A 76 -9.25 3.47 7.74
N MET A 77 -8.15 4.06 7.29
CA MET A 77 -7.21 3.41 6.39
C MET A 77 -6.55 2.22 7.07
N THR A 78 -6.54 1.09 6.38
CA THR A 78 -5.86 -0.11 6.83
C THR A 78 -4.59 -0.29 6.03
N VAL A 79 -3.48 -0.55 6.73
CA VAL A 79 -2.18 -0.80 6.11
C VAL A 79 -1.83 -2.26 6.31
N TYR A 80 -1.53 -2.96 5.22
CA TYR A 80 -1.19 -4.38 5.20
C TYR A 80 0.30 -4.53 4.93
N ALA A 81 0.99 -5.22 5.81
CA ALA A 81 2.43 -5.47 5.67
C ALA A 81 2.82 -6.68 6.48
N THR A 82 3.98 -7.29 6.19
CA THR A 82 4.47 -8.39 7.01
C THR A 82 4.87 -7.90 8.39
N ARG A 83 4.93 -8.82 9.36
CA ARG A 83 5.36 -8.48 10.72
C ARG A 83 6.77 -7.90 10.75
N GLY A 84 7.67 -8.43 9.90
CA GLY A 84 9.02 -7.91 9.78
C GLY A 84 9.06 -6.48 9.28
N THR A 85 8.25 -6.16 8.28
CA THR A 85 8.15 -4.80 7.75
C THR A 85 7.58 -3.84 8.78
N ILE A 86 6.52 -4.24 9.50
CA ILE A 86 5.94 -3.44 10.56
C ILE A 86 6.97 -3.22 11.69
N GLY A 87 7.63 -4.30 12.12
CA GLY A 87 8.63 -4.23 13.19
C GLY A 87 9.87 -3.43 12.84
N ALA A 88 10.15 -3.24 11.55
CA ALA A 88 11.27 -2.42 11.09
C ALA A 88 11.01 -0.92 11.21
N GLY A 89 9.87 -0.51 11.78
CA GLY A 89 9.59 0.88 12.11
C GLY A 89 8.60 1.58 11.19
N VAL A 90 7.93 0.85 10.31
CA VAL A 90 6.94 1.43 9.40
C VAL A 90 5.83 2.17 10.18
N GLU A 91 5.36 1.60 11.27
CA GLU A 91 4.32 2.23 12.09
C GLU A 91 4.77 3.56 12.69
N LYS A 92 6.08 3.76 12.86
CA LYS A 92 6.63 5.03 13.35
C LYS A 92 6.58 6.09 12.26
N THR A 93 6.70 5.70 11.00
CA THR A 93 6.63 6.64 9.89
C THR A 93 5.21 7.08 9.59
N SER A 94 4.21 6.31 10.02
CA SER A 94 2.81 6.68 9.84
C SER A 94 2.44 7.88 10.73
N GLY A 95 3.08 8.01 11.89
CA GLY A 95 2.85 9.13 12.80
C GLY A 95 1.47 9.15 13.45
N LEU A 96 0.72 8.06 13.38
CA LEU A 96 -0.64 8.00 13.92
C LEU A 96 -0.86 6.72 14.71
N GLY A 97 -1.18 6.87 15.99
CA GLY A 97 -1.50 5.75 16.85
C GLY A 97 -2.79 5.04 16.48
N SER A 98 -3.66 5.72 15.72
CA SER A 98 -4.94 5.15 15.29
C SER A 98 -4.87 4.41 13.96
N THR A 99 -3.73 4.45 13.27
CA THR A 99 -3.57 3.73 12.01
C THR A 99 -3.63 2.23 12.27
N ARG A 100 -4.48 1.54 11.52
CA ARG A 100 -4.65 0.10 11.66
C ARG A 100 -3.64 -0.62 10.78
N PHE A 101 -2.78 -1.41 11.41
CA PHE A 101 -1.84 -2.28 10.72
C PHE A 101 -2.31 -3.72 10.82
N VAL A 102 -2.43 -4.38 9.68
CA VAL A 102 -2.80 -5.79 9.62
C VAL A 102 -1.59 -6.57 9.11
N PRO A 103 -1.02 -7.45 9.92
CA PRO A 103 0.12 -8.26 9.47
C PRO A 103 -0.34 -9.29 8.44
N VAL A 104 0.48 -9.47 7.39
CA VAL A 104 0.24 -10.46 6.36
C VAL A 104 1.37 -11.47 6.35
N THR A 105 1.09 -12.67 5.83
CA THR A 105 2.05 -13.77 5.77
C THR A 105 2.13 -14.27 4.34
N GLY A 106 3.36 -14.41 3.81
CA GLY A 106 3.56 -14.98 2.48
C GLY A 106 2.92 -16.36 2.40
N GLY A 107 2.15 -16.61 1.35
CA GLY A 107 1.42 -17.86 1.16
C GLY A 107 0.03 -17.88 1.75
N GLU A 108 -0.38 -16.86 2.50
CA GLU A 108 -1.73 -16.80 3.09
C GLU A 108 -2.54 -15.68 2.41
N ASP A 109 -3.47 -16.05 1.54
CA ASP A 109 -4.31 -15.11 0.82
C ASP A 109 -5.26 -14.38 1.75
N PHE A 110 -5.62 -13.14 1.38
CA PHE A 110 -6.63 -12.39 2.13
C PHE A 110 -7.41 -11.50 1.16
N MET A 111 -8.51 -10.95 1.65
CA MET A 111 -9.37 -10.07 0.85
C MET A 111 -9.26 -8.63 1.28
N VAL A 112 -9.18 -7.73 0.30
CA VAL A 112 -9.39 -6.29 0.52
C VAL A 112 -10.56 -5.93 -0.36
N GLY A 113 -11.71 -5.67 0.25
CA GLY A 113 -12.95 -5.48 -0.51
C GLY A 113 -13.24 -6.71 -1.35
N ASP A 114 -13.42 -6.53 -2.65
CA ASP A 114 -13.70 -7.61 -3.59
C ASP A 114 -12.44 -8.13 -4.31
N ILE A 115 -11.27 -7.71 -3.88
CA ILE A 115 -10.00 -8.12 -4.48
C ILE A 115 -9.31 -9.14 -3.57
N ARG A 116 -8.95 -10.30 -4.13
CA ARG A 116 -8.13 -11.28 -3.44
C ARG A 116 -6.67 -10.88 -3.58
N VAL A 117 -5.96 -10.84 -2.46
CA VAL A 117 -4.54 -10.49 -2.41
C VAL A 117 -3.76 -11.73 -2.02
N ILE A 118 -2.74 -12.04 -2.80
CA ILE A 118 -1.92 -13.23 -2.63
C ILE A 118 -0.49 -12.81 -2.36
N PRO A 119 -0.05 -12.76 -1.08
CA PRO A 119 1.32 -12.40 -0.77
C PRO A 119 2.25 -13.59 -0.95
N PHE A 120 3.47 -13.34 -1.39
CA PHE A 120 4.50 -14.38 -1.46
C PHE A 120 5.86 -13.78 -1.14
N ASN A 121 6.68 -14.56 -0.44
CA ASN A 121 7.99 -14.12 0.00
C ASN A 121 8.94 -13.92 -1.17
N VAL A 122 9.78 -12.88 -1.08
CA VAL A 122 10.80 -12.61 -2.09
C VAL A 122 12.15 -12.41 -1.39
N SER A 123 13.22 -12.57 -2.16
CA SER A 123 14.58 -12.34 -1.67
C SER A 123 14.92 -10.86 -1.81
N HIS A 124 15.25 -10.22 -0.69
CA HIS A 124 15.62 -8.81 -0.66
C HIS A 124 16.39 -8.55 0.63
N ASP A 125 17.02 -7.39 0.75
CA ASP A 125 17.83 -7.01 1.91
C ASP A 125 17.06 -6.27 3.00
N THR A 126 15.76 -6.48 3.09
CA THR A 126 14.90 -5.89 4.11
C THR A 126 14.47 -6.94 5.13
N ALA A 127 13.71 -6.54 6.15
CA ALA A 127 13.36 -7.39 7.28
C ALA A 127 12.52 -8.61 6.88
N GLU A 128 11.46 -8.39 6.09
CA GLU A 128 10.59 -9.48 5.63
C GLU A 128 9.85 -9.01 4.38
N PRO A 129 10.56 -8.97 3.22
CA PRO A 129 9.95 -8.45 2.01
C PRO A 129 8.96 -9.43 1.40
N VAL A 130 7.92 -8.89 0.77
CA VAL A 130 6.88 -9.68 0.15
C VAL A 130 6.45 -9.00 -1.16
N ALA A 131 6.05 -9.79 -2.14
CA ALA A 131 5.36 -9.30 -3.32
C ALA A 131 3.91 -9.76 -3.26
N TYR A 132 3.06 -9.15 -4.06
CA TYR A 132 1.63 -9.46 -4.06
C TYR A 132 1.14 -9.77 -5.46
N ALA A 133 0.27 -10.74 -5.57
CA ALA A 133 -0.54 -10.98 -6.74
C ALA A 133 -1.99 -10.64 -6.40
N PHE A 134 -2.77 -10.30 -7.40
CA PHE A 134 -4.14 -9.85 -7.20
C PHE A 134 -5.06 -10.62 -8.13
N GLU A 135 -6.24 -10.96 -7.62
CA GLU A 135 -7.26 -11.59 -8.46
C GLU A 135 -8.64 -11.17 -7.96
N LYS A 136 -9.60 -11.25 -8.85
CA LYS A 136 -10.95 -10.85 -8.51
C LYS A 136 -11.95 -12.00 -8.72
#